data_879ef1795dedd5f0e974a27acf9a8aad
#
_entry.id   879ef1795dedd5f0e974a27acf9a8aad
#
_cell.length_a   1.000
_cell.length_b   1.000
_cell.length_c   1.000
_cell.angle_alpha   90.00
_cell.angle_beta   90.00
_cell.angle_gamma   90.00
#
_symmetry.space_group_name_H-M   'P 1'
#
loop_
_entity.id
_entity.type
_entity.pdbx_description
1 polymer ?
#
loop_
_entity_poly.entity_id
_entity_poly.type
_entity_poly.pdbx_seq_one_letter_code
_entity_poly.pdbx_strand_id
1 'polypeptide(L)'
;MNLTNKVLKLLGMKLAADMLEESVPQEQKLFRAILTLALEDVLSNSQGRHESVVKAEAHDWFVNDSEDYKNVCYMAGLDSDWVRERYVKALENGQVKFTMKQHLQVKYTRLYEDLRAAKDTGHRKLIQKEIDKLRKKIFKL
;
A
#
# COMPACT_ATOMS: atom_id res chain seq x y z
N MET A 1 14.53 10.56 11.96
CA MET A 1 13.46 9.68 11.48
C MET A 1 13.61 8.30 12.11
N ASN A 2 12.58 7.82 12.78
CA ASN A 2 12.59 6.49 13.38
C ASN A 2 11.95 5.49 12.42
N LEU A 3 12.74 4.52 11.97
CA LEU A 3 12.25 3.43 11.13
C LEU A 3 12.02 2.19 11.98
N THR A 4 10.89 1.52 11.76
CA THR A 4 10.64 0.24 12.44
C THR A 4 11.61 -0.82 11.92
N ASN A 5 11.82 -1.87 12.72
CA ASN A 5 12.68 -2.98 12.30
C ASN A 5 12.18 -3.64 11.01
N LYS A 6 10.88 -3.71 10.81
CA LYS A 6 10.28 -4.28 9.59
C LYS A 6 10.62 -3.43 8.37
N VAL A 7 10.53 -2.09 8.49
CA VAL A 7 10.88 -1.17 7.40
C VAL A 7 12.37 -1.26 7.09
N LEU A 8 13.24 -1.30 8.10
CA LEU A 8 14.68 -1.44 7.91
C LEU A 8 15.03 -2.74 7.16
N LYS A 9 14.40 -3.85 7.52
CA LYS A 9 14.59 -5.14 6.83
C LYS A 9 14.13 -5.07 5.37
N LEU A 10 13.02 -4.41 5.11
CA LEU A 10 12.49 -4.26 3.75
C LEU A 10 13.45 -3.46 2.87
N LEU A 11 13.94 -2.33 3.38
CA LEU A 11 14.82 -1.43 2.62
C LEU A 11 16.18 -2.05 2.29
N GLY A 12 16.72 -2.89 3.16
CA GLY A 12 18.11 -3.34 3.08
C GLY A 12 19.08 -2.27 3.58
N MET A 13 20.36 -2.63 3.68
CA MET A 13 21.36 -1.80 4.35
C MET A 13 21.58 -0.44 3.66
N LYS A 14 21.70 -0.44 2.34
CA LYS A 14 22.03 0.80 1.60
C LYS A 14 20.89 1.81 1.65
N LEU A 15 19.67 1.40 1.31
CA LEU A 15 18.52 2.29 1.35
C LEU A 15 18.21 2.75 2.78
N ALA A 16 18.35 1.86 3.75
CA ALA A 16 18.15 2.23 5.15
C ALA A 16 19.15 3.31 5.59
N ALA A 17 20.41 3.19 5.20
CA ALA A 17 21.43 4.18 5.50
C ALA A 17 21.08 5.53 4.85
N ASP A 18 20.67 5.52 3.58
CA ASP A 18 20.26 6.73 2.87
C ASP A 18 19.05 7.39 3.54
N MET A 19 18.07 6.59 3.95
CA MET A 19 16.84 7.08 4.61
C MET A 19 17.13 7.68 5.99
N LEU A 20 18.16 7.20 6.69
CA LEU A 20 18.54 7.67 8.03
C LEU A 20 19.54 8.83 8.00
N GLU A 21 20.02 9.24 6.84
CA GLU A 21 20.95 10.37 6.71
C GLU A 21 20.28 11.65 7.21
N GLU A 22 20.89 12.28 8.23
CA GLU A 22 20.31 13.43 8.92
C GLU A 22 20.75 14.77 8.33
N SER A 23 21.83 14.81 7.57
CA SER A 23 22.40 16.04 7.02
C SER A 23 21.75 16.47 5.70
N VAL A 24 20.49 16.11 5.48
CA VAL A 24 19.76 16.46 4.27
C VAL A 24 18.80 17.62 4.55
N PRO A 25 18.38 18.38 3.50
CA PRO A 25 17.40 19.46 3.66
C PRO A 25 16.09 18.99 4.26
N GLN A 26 15.38 19.88 4.95
CA GLN A 26 14.09 19.58 5.57
C GLN A 26 13.04 19.09 4.55
N GLU A 27 13.02 19.67 3.36
CA GLU A 27 12.13 19.24 2.30
C GLU A 27 12.35 17.78 1.93
N GLN A 28 13.62 17.37 1.81
CA GLN A 28 13.99 15.99 1.52
C GLN A 28 13.55 15.04 2.64
N LYS A 29 13.69 15.45 3.89
CA LYS A 29 13.20 14.69 5.04
C LYS A 29 11.69 14.48 5.00
N LEU A 30 10.94 15.50 4.55
CA LEU A 30 9.48 15.39 4.40
C LEU A 30 9.10 14.30 3.41
N PHE A 31 9.75 14.27 2.23
CA PHE A 31 9.46 13.26 1.23
C PHE A 31 9.92 11.86 1.66
N ARG A 32 11.00 11.75 2.42
CA ARG A 32 11.40 10.49 3.06
C ARG A 32 10.36 10.01 4.06
N ALA A 33 9.73 10.91 4.81
CA ALA A 33 8.65 10.56 5.73
C ALA A 33 7.42 10.04 4.98
N ILE A 34 7.09 10.62 3.82
CA ILE A 34 6.00 10.13 2.97
C ILE A 34 6.28 8.69 2.52
N LEU A 35 7.50 8.42 2.06
CA LEU A 35 7.92 7.09 1.63
C LEU A 35 7.89 6.09 2.79
N THR A 36 8.35 6.49 3.97
CA THR A 36 8.32 5.66 5.17
C THR A 36 6.89 5.28 5.53
N LEU A 37 5.95 6.23 5.47
CA LEU A 37 4.54 5.96 5.75
C LEU A 37 3.98 4.93 4.78
N ALA A 38 4.26 5.06 3.49
CA ALA A 38 3.83 4.09 2.48
C ALA A 38 4.41 2.69 2.75
N LEU A 39 5.66 2.60 3.19
CA LEU A 39 6.30 1.32 3.55
C LEU A 39 5.64 0.71 4.79
N GLU A 40 5.30 1.51 5.78
CA GLU A 40 4.56 1.04 6.96
C GLU A 40 3.18 0.51 6.57
N ASP A 41 2.50 1.19 5.66
CA ASP A 41 1.17 0.80 5.19
C ASP A 41 1.21 -0.59 4.51
N VAL A 42 2.20 -0.86 3.66
CA VAL A 42 2.30 -2.17 2.98
C VAL A 42 2.74 -3.29 3.93
N LEU A 43 3.34 -2.96 5.05
CA LEU A 43 3.75 -3.94 6.07
C LEU A 43 2.64 -4.21 7.10
N SER A 44 1.53 -3.49 7.05
CA SER A 44 0.44 -3.63 8.02
C SER A 44 -0.23 -4.99 7.92
N ASN A 45 -0.47 -5.61 9.06
CA ASN A 45 -1.23 -6.85 9.18
C ASN A 45 -2.67 -6.60 9.66
N SER A 46 -3.07 -5.35 9.78
CA SER A 46 -4.44 -4.99 10.15
C SER A 46 -5.44 -5.52 9.12
N GLN A 47 -6.51 -6.15 9.58
CA GLN A 47 -7.53 -6.73 8.72
C GLN A 47 -8.79 -5.88 8.65
N GLY A 48 -8.74 -4.65 9.16
CA GLY A 48 -9.82 -3.68 9.04
C GLY A 48 -10.03 -3.26 7.59
N ARG A 49 -11.23 -2.75 7.30
CA ARG A 49 -11.59 -2.32 5.95
C ARG A 49 -10.71 -1.16 5.47
N HIS A 50 -10.62 -0.11 6.26
CA HIS A 50 -9.83 1.08 5.91
C HIS A 50 -8.35 0.74 5.74
N GLU A 51 -7.78 0.04 6.70
CA GLU A 51 -6.36 -0.31 6.70
C GLU A 51 -6.01 -1.24 5.53
N SER A 52 -6.91 -2.15 5.16
CA SER A 52 -6.71 -3.03 4.01
C SER A 52 -6.70 -2.25 2.69
N VAL A 53 -7.58 -1.26 2.55
CA VAL A 53 -7.62 -0.39 1.36
C VAL A 53 -6.38 0.48 1.28
N VAL A 54 -5.95 1.08 2.38
CA VAL A 54 -4.73 1.89 2.44
C VAL A 54 -3.51 1.05 2.04
N LYS A 55 -3.43 -0.19 2.53
CA LYS A 55 -2.36 -1.12 2.16
C LYS A 55 -2.36 -1.42 0.66
N ALA A 56 -3.53 -1.69 0.08
CA ALA A 56 -3.66 -1.97 -1.36
C ALA A 56 -3.27 -0.75 -2.21
N GLU A 57 -3.67 0.44 -1.80
CA GLU A 57 -3.30 1.68 -2.48
C GLU A 57 -1.80 1.93 -2.44
N ALA A 58 -1.16 1.70 -1.29
CA ALA A 58 0.28 1.84 -1.15
C ALA A 58 1.02 0.81 -2.02
N HIS A 59 0.54 -0.43 -2.06
CA HIS A 59 1.06 -1.48 -2.95
C HIS A 59 1.03 -1.04 -4.41
N ASP A 60 -0.13 -0.57 -4.87
CA ASP A 60 -0.30 -0.11 -6.25
C ASP A 60 0.63 1.07 -6.56
N TRP A 61 0.80 1.97 -5.61
CA TRP A 61 1.68 3.13 -5.74
C TRP A 61 3.15 2.71 -5.99
N PHE A 62 3.63 1.66 -5.30
CA PHE A 62 4.98 1.14 -5.51
C PHE A 62 5.14 0.43 -6.86
N VAL A 63 4.14 -0.35 -7.28
CA VAL A 63 4.28 -1.21 -8.46
C VAL A 63 3.93 -0.53 -9.78
N ASN A 64 3.08 0.49 -9.76
CA ASN A 64 2.61 1.13 -10.99
C ASN A 64 3.59 2.12 -11.62
N ASP A 65 4.68 2.45 -10.93
CA ASP A 65 5.72 3.34 -11.44
C ASP A 65 5.16 4.68 -11.95
N SER A 66 4.21 5.24 -11.20
CA SER A 66 3.54 6.49 -11.55
C SER A 66 4.47 7.70 -11.42
N GLU A 67 4.11 8.79 -12.07
CA GLU A 67 4.83 10.06 -11.95
C GLU A 67 4.87 10.55 -10.50
N ASP A 68 3.77 10.39 -9.77
CA ASP A 68 3.71 10.76 -8.35
C ASP A 68 4.76 9.99 -7.52
N TYR A 69 4.83 8.69 -7.70
CA TYR A 69 5.82 7.84 -7.02
C TYR A 69 7.25 8.27 -7.36
N LYS A 70 7.53 8.48 -8.64
CA LYS A 70 8.86 8.90 -9.11
C LYS A 70 9.25 10.26 -8.53
N ASN A 71 8.31 11.20 -8.49
CA ASN A 71 8.54 12.53 -7.94
C ASN A 71 8.83 12.48 -6.44
N VAL A 72 8.10 11.67 -5.69
CA VAL A 72 8.35 11.49 -4.26
C VAL A 72 9.75 10.91 -4.02
N CYS A 73 10.14 9.89 -4.75
CA CYS A 73 11.48 9.30 -4.64
C CYS A 73 12.57 10.34 -5.00
N TYR A 74 12.37 11.08 -6.09
CA TYR A 74 13.33 12.13 -6.51
C TYR A 74 13.49 13.18 -5.42
N MET A 75 12.38 13.69 -4.88
CA MET A 75 12.41 14.70 -3.81
C MET A 75 12.98 14.14 -2.51
N ALA A 76 12.87 12.84 -2.29
CA ALA A 76 13.49 12.16 -1.15
C ALA A 76 14.99 11.89 -1.34
N GLY A 77 15.54 12.18 -2.53
CA GLY A 77 16.94 11.91 -2.85
C GLY A 77 17.23 10.44 -3.09
N LEU A 78 16.24 9.67 -3.58
CA LEU A 78 16.36 8.23 -3.79
C LEU A 78 16.06 7.86 -5.24
N ASP A 79 16.68 6.78 -5.70
CA ASP A 79 16.40 6.19 -7.01
C ASP A 79 15.10 5.39 -6.94
N SER A 80 14.11 5.81 -7.71
CA SER A 80 12.78 5.15 -7.72
C SER A 80 12.84 3.69 -8.17
N ASP A 81 13.70 3.36 -9.12
CA ASP A 81 13.86 1.99 -9.59
C ASP A 81 14.43 1.10 -8.49
N TRP A 82 15.37 1.61 -7.73
CA TRP A 82 15.96 0.87 -6.64
C TRP A 82 14.99 0.62 -5.49
N VAL A 83 14.22 1.63 -5.10
CA VAL A 83 13.18 1.50 -4.07
C VAL A 83 12.16 0.45 -4.50
N ARG A 84 11.70 0.51 -5.75
CA ARG A 84 10.75 -0.44 -6.31
C ARG A 84 11.31 -1.86 -6.33
N GLU A 85 12.56 -2.03 -6.73
CA GLU A 85 13.24 -3.33 -6.73
C GLU A 85 13.25 -3.95 -5.32
N ARG A 86 13.58 -3.14 -4.31
CA ARG A 86 13.55 -3.60 -2.92
C ARG A 86 12.13 -3.99 -2.48
N TYR A 87 11.13 -3.23 -2.92
CA TYR A 87 9.74 -3.56 -2.63
C TYR A 87 9.32 -4.89 -3.27
N VAL A 88 9.66 -5.09 -4.54
CA VAL A 88 9.36 -6.34 -5.25
C VAL A 88 10.03 -7.54 -4.54
N LYS A 89 11.26 -7.40 -4.12
CA LYS A 89 11.95 -8.44 -3.33
C LYS A 89 11.22 -8.74 -2.03
N ALA A 90 10.69 -7.72 -1.36
CA ALA A 90 9.92 -7.89 -0.13
C ALA A 90 8.62 -8.67 -0.38
N LEU A 91 7.98 -8.49 -1.53
CA LEU A 91 6.84 -9.30 -1.95
C LEU A 91 7.25 -10.76 -2.18
N GLU A 92 8.34 -10.98 -2.90
CA GLU A 92 8.81 -12.32 -3.25
C GLU A 92 9.21 -13.13 -2.02
N ASN A 93 9.84 -12.51 -1.03
CA ASN A 93 10.31 -13.18 0.17
C ASN A 93 9.29 -13.22 1.32
N GLY A 94 8.08 -12.72 1.10
CA GLY A 94 7.00 -12.77 2.09
C GLY A 94 7.02 -11.72 3.17
N GLN A 95 7.91 -10.74 3.11
CA GLN A 95 7.89 -9.61 4.07
C GLN A 95 6.65 -8.76 3.90
N VAL A 96 6.18 -8.59 2.66
CA VAL A 96 4.92 -7.94 2.32
C VAL A 96 3.98 -9.00 1.79
N LYS A 97 2.86 -9.19 2.44
CA LYS A 97 1.85 -10.15 2.00
C LYS A 97 0.46 -9.68 2.42
N PHE A 98 -0.53 -10.03 1.61
CA PHE A 98 -1.93 -9.77 1.90
C PHE A 98 -2.60 -11.03 2.40
N THR A 99 -3.34 -10.92 3.51
CA THR A 99 -4.17 -12.02 4.01
C THR A 99 -5.42 -12.14 3.14
N MET A 100 -6.09 -13.29 3.20
CA MET A 100 -7.38 -13.49 2.52
C MET A 100 -8.38 -12.43 2.96
N LYS A 101 -8.45 -12.13 4.24
CA LYS A 101 -9.37 -11.12 4.76
C LYS A 101 -9.06 -9.72 4.24
N GLN A 102 -7.78 -9.35 4.13
CA GLN A 102 -7.38 -8.07 3.53
C GLN A 102 -7.83 -7.98 2.06
N HIS A 103 -7.63 -9.03 1.27
CA HIS A 103 -8.12 -9.07 -0.12
C HIS A 103 -9.64 -8.90 -0.20
N LEU A 104 -10.38 -9.58 0.66
CA LEU A 104 -11.83 -9.50 0.67
C LEU A 104 -12.32 -8.11 1.09
N GLN A 105 -11.66 -7.46 2.04
CA GLN A 105 -11.98 -6.10 2.45
C GLN A 105 -11.80 -5.09 1.31
N VAL A 106 -10.71 -5.23 0.55
CA VAL A 106 -10.46 -4.38 -0.62
C VAL A 106 -11.53 -4.59 -1.68
N LYS A 107 -11.84 -5.84 -2.01
CA LYS A 107 -12.89 -6.18 -2.97
C LYS A 107 -14.25 -5.64 -2.54
N TYR A 108 -14.59 -5.78 -1.27
CA TYR A 108 -15.81 -5.27 -0.68
C TYR A 108 -15.95 -3.75 -0.86
N THR A 109 -14.89 -3.02 -0.60
CA THR A 109 -14.86 -1.57 -0.75
C THR A 109 -15.01 -1.14 -2.22
N ARG A 110 -14.33 -1.84 -3.13
CA ARG A 110 -14.44 -1.57 -4.58
C ARG A 110 -15.84 -1.84 -5.11
N LEU A 111 -16.50 -2.87 -4.61
CA LEU A 111 -17.90 -3.15 -4.99
C LEU A 111 -18.84 -2.03 -4.57
N TYR A 112 -18.65 -1.42 -3.41
CA TYR A 112 -19.43 -0.26 -3.00
C TYR A 112 -19.18 0.96 -3.88
N GLU A 113 -17.96 1.17 -4.30
CA GLU A 113 -17.62 2.24 -5.26
C GLU A 113 -18.31 2.00 -6.59
N ASP A 114 -18.29 0.77 -7.08
CA ASP A 114 -18.99 0.37 -8.31
C ASP A 114 -20.50 0.57 -8.18
N LEU A 115 -21.06 0.24 -7.03
CA LEU A 115 -22.48 0.43 -6.74
C LEU A 115 -22.88 1.92 -6.81
N ARG A 116 -22.03 2.80 -6.24
CA ARG A 116 -22.28 4.24 -6.30
C ARG A 116 -22.19 4.79 -7.72
N ALA A 117 -21.32 4.24 -8.54
CA ALA A 117 -21.13 4.66 -9.94
C ALA A 117 -22.16 4.06 -10.89
N ALA A 118 -22.79 2.93 -10.54
CA ALA A 118 -23.75 2.26 -11.40
C ALA A 118 -25.09 3.02 -11.46
N LYS A 119 -25.59 3.25 -12.67
CA LYS A 119 -26.84 3.98 -12.91
C LYS A 119 -28.02 3.05 -13.26
N ASP A 120 -27.72 1.89 -13.81
CA ASP A 120 -28.73 0.91 -14.20
C ASP A 120 -29.19 0.09 -12.99
N THR A 121 -30.53 -0.05 -12.82
CA THR A 121 -31.12 -0.77 -11.69
C THR A 121 -30.73 -2.25 -11.68
N GLY A 122 -30.73 -2.90 -12.84
CA GLY A 122 -30.34 -4.30 -12.94
C GLY A 122 -28.90 -4.54 -12.55
N HIS A 123 -28.00 -3.68 -13.02
CA HIS A 123 -26.58 -3.74 -12.67
C HIS A 123 -26.37 -3.51 -11.17
N ARG A 124 -27.06 -2.53 -10.59
CA ARG A 124 -27.01 -2.26 -9.15
C ARG A 124 -27.43 -3.46 -8.31
N LYS A 125 -28.48 -4.17 -8.72
CA LYS A 125 -28.96 -5.39 -8.03
C LYS A 125 -27.91 -6.51 -8.04
N LEU A 126 -27.23 -6.70 -9.17
CA LEU A 126 -26.14 -7.69 -9.29
C LEU A 126 -24.99 -7.37 -8.35
N ILE A 127 -24.56 -6.11 -8.33
CA ILE A 127 -23.49 -5.66 -7.43
C ILE A 127 -23.89 -5.86 -5.97
N GLN A 128 -25.14 -5.53 -5.62
CA GLN A 128 -25.64 -5.70 -4.25
C GLN A 128 -25.63 -7.17 -3.81
N LYS A 129 -25.95 -8.10 -4.70
CA LYS A 129 -25.85 -9.53 -4.41
C LYS A 129 -24.42 -9.96 -4.12
N GLU A 130 -23.47 -9.46 -4.91
CA GLU A 130 -22.06 -9.77 -4.69
C GLU A 130 -21.56 -9.20 -3.36
N ILE A 131 -21.96 -7.98 -3.02
CA ILE A 131 -21.65 -7.36 -1.73
C ILE A 131 -22.17 -8.24 -0.58
N ASP A 132 -23.40 -8.70 -0.65
CA ASP A 132 -24.01 -9.53 0.40
C ASP A 132 -23.27 -10.86 0.57
N LYS A 133 -22.89 -11.52 -0.52
CA LYS A 133 -22.09 -12.75 -0.48
C LYS A 133 -20.73 -12.52 0.16
N LEU A 134 -20.08 -11.45 -0.23
CA LEU A 134 -18.75 -11.12 0.24
C LEU A 134 -18.75 -10.76 1.73
N ARG A 135 -19.77 -10.03 2.17
CA ARG A 135 -19.95 -9.70 3.59
C ARG A 135 -20.00 -10.96 4.45
N LYS A 136 -20.75 -11.98 4.01
CA LYS A 136 -20.83 -13.27 4.72
C LYS A 136 -19.47 -13.95 4.82
N LYS A 137 -18.69 -13.92 3.74
CA LYS A 137 -17.32 -14.50 3.74
C LYS A 137 -16.41 -13.77 4.73
N ILE A 138 -16.46 -12.44 4.74
CA ILE A 138 -15.62 -11.63 5.64
C ILE A 138 -15.91 -11.94 7.10
N PHE A 139 -17.19 -12.07 7.47
CA PHE A 139 -17.59 -12.37 8.85
C PHE A 139 -17.17 -13.78 9.31
N LYS A 140 -16.92 -14.71 8.38
CA LYS A 140 -16.46 -16.06 8.73
C LYS A 140 -14.96 -16.15 8.93
N LEU A 141 -14.21 -15.15 8.55
CA LEU A 141 -12.77 -15.09 8.74
C LEU A 141 -12.43 -14.39 10.07
#